data_148b149ca237e097a5f99b790a2dae46
#
_entry.id   148b149ca237e097a5f99b790a2dae46
#
_cell.length_a   1.000
_cell.length_b   1.000
_cell.length_c   1.000
_cell.angle_alpha   90.00
_cell.angle_beta   90.00
_cell.angle_gamma   90.00
#
_symmetry.space_group_name_H-M   'P 1'
#
loop_
_entity.id
_entity.type
_entity.pdbx_description
1 polymer ?
#
loop_
_entity_poly.entity_id
_entity_poly.type
_entity_poly.pdbx_seq_one_letter_code
_entity_poly.pdbx_strand_id
1 'polypeptide(L)'
;KAELKDMGPSGAGKTRISLMSPSRSLIGYQGEFLTDTRGSGVLNRVFSHYEPYKGAIDAGRKGVLVSNSDGETAAYALWNLEERGTMFVGGGEKTYQGMIIGENSRADDLDVNPMKAKQLTNVRASGKDEAVRLTPPRRMTLEQAIAYIEEDELVEVTPKSIRLRKQVLNPSFRKRRVKEE
;
A
#
# COMPACT_ATOMS: atom_id res chain seq x y z
N LYS A 1 -19.19 -1.30 -2.31
CA LYS A 1 -20.41 -1.87 -2.95
C LYS A 1 -21.40 -2.43 -1.92
N ALA A 2 -21.50 -1.77 -0.75
CA ALA A 2 -22.47 -2.10 0.28
C ALA A 2 -23.83 -1.43 -0.03
N GLU A 3 -24.91 -2.09 0.36
CA GLU A 3 -26.28 -1.59 0.30
C GLU A 3 -26.80 -1.38 1.72
N LEU A 4 -27.28 -0.17 2.01
CA LEU A 4 -27.92 0.10 3.28
C LEU A 4 -29.29 -0.60 3.34
N LYS A 5 -29.51 -1.43 4.35
CA LYS A 5 -30.77 -2.12 4.57
C LYS A 5 -31.60 -1.46 5.66
N ASP A 6 -30.96 -1.04 6.75
CA ASP A 6 -31.66 -0.43 7.90
C ASP A 6 -30.71 0.46 8.68
N MET A 7 -31.24 1.51 9.30
CA MET A 7 -30.54 2.40 10.20
C MET A 7 -31.47 2.92 11.29
N GLY A 8 -31.12 2.71 12.55
CA GLY A 8 -31.97 3.13 13.67
C GLY A 8 -31.19 3.24 14.98
N PRO A 9 -31.80 3.81 16.02
CA PRO A 9 -31.20 3.91 17.34
C PRO A 9 -30.99 2.52 17.97
N SER A 10 -29.86 2.32 18.63
CA SER A 10 -29.50 1.06 19.30
C SER A 10 -29.37 1.20 20.83
N GLY A 11 -29.88 2.27 21.40
CA GLY A 11 -29.69 2.58 22.81
C GLY A 11 -28.35 3.26 23.13
N ALA A 12 -28.24 3.84 24.33
CA ALA A 12 -27.04 4.55 24.81
C ALA A 12 -26.44 5.59 23.85
N GLY A 13 -27.29 6.26 23.05
CA GLY A 13 -26.84 7.25 22.06
C GLY A 13 -26.13 6.69 20.82
N LYS A 14 -26.16 5.36 20.63
CA LYS A 14 -25.57 4.71 19.46
C LYS A 14 -26.60 4.46 18.35
N THR A 15 -26.11 4.47 17.11
CA THR A 15 -26.90 4.13 15.92
C THR A 15 -26.48 2.76 15.42
N ARG A 16 -27.45 1.88 15.16
CA ARG A 16 -27.26 0.61 14.48
C ARG A 16 -27.46 0.78 12.99
N ILE A 17 -26.48 0.32 12.21
CA ILE A 17 -26.54 0.34 10.76
C ILE A 17 -26.43 -1.11 10.28
N SER A 18 -27.39 -1.54 9.47
CA SER A 18 -27.41 -2.85 8.85
C SER A 18 -27.13 -2.71 7.35
N LEU A 19 -26.10 -3.38 6.89
CA LEU A 19 -25.63 -3.31 5.50
C LEU A 19 -25.58 -4.71 4.90
N MET A 20 -25.86 -4.83 3.61
CA MET A 20 -25.54 -5.99 2.80
C MET A 20 -24.32 -5.67 1.95
N SER A 21 -23.27 -6.49 2.04
CA SER A 21 -22.01 -6.23 1.38
C SER A 21 -21.29 -7.49 0.96
N PRO A 22 -20.63 -7.52 -0.21
CA PRO A 22 -19.72 -8.61 -0.54
C PRO A 22 -18.64 -8.77 0.52
N SER A 23 -18.36 -9.99 0.98
CA SER A 23 -17.36 -10.24 2.05
C SER A 23 -15.97 -9.68 1.72
N ARG A 24 -15.58 -9.70 0.44
CA ARG A 24 -14.28 -9.16 -0.02
C ARG A 24 -14.16 -7.65 0.15
N SER A 25 -15.26 -6.88 0.14
CA SER A 25 -15.24 -5.43 0.35
C SER A 25 -15.05 -5.04 1.83
N LEU A 26 -15.10 -6.01 2.73
CA LEU A 26 -14.88 -5.81 4.17
C LEU A 26 -13.46 -6.17 4.62
N ILE A 27 -12.61 -6.62 3.69
CA ILE A 27 -11.20 -6.90 3.99
C ILE A 27 -10.51 -5.58 4.35
N GLY A 28 -9.86 -5.52 5.52
CA GLY A 28 -9.19 -4.31 6.02
C GLY A 28 -10.09 -3.22 6.60
N TYR A 29 -11.41 -3.25 6.33
CA TYR A 29 -12.35 -2.22 6.77
C TYR A 29 -12.46 -2.10 8.30
N GLN A 30 -12.20 -3.18 9.04
CA GLN A 30 -12.30 -3.16 10.50
C GLN A 30 -11.37 -2.13 11.15
N GLY A 31 -10.15 -1.98 10.63
CA GLY A 31 -9.19 -0.98 11.14
C GLY A 31 -9.67 0.45 10.89
N GLU A 32 -10.19 0.74 9.70
CA GLU A 32 -10.78 2.03 9.34
C GLU A 32 -12.00 2.33 10.21
N PHE A 33 -12.92 1.38 10.34
CA PHE A 33 -14.11 1.52 11.18
C PHE A 33 -13.78 1.83 12.66
N LEU A 34 -12.78 1.16 13.24
CA LEU A 34 -12.34 1.44 14.61
C LEU A 34 -11.72 2.84 14.73
N THR A 35 -11.00 3.29 13.72
CA THR A 35 -10.41 4.64 13.68
C THR A 35 -11.52 5.69 13.60
N ASP A 36 -12.47 5.54 12.70
CA ASP A 36 -13.58 6.48 12.49
C ASP A 36 -14.49 6.57 13.71
N THR A 37 -14.71 5.44 14.37
CA THR A 37 -15.52 5.38 15.61
C THR A 37 -14.73 5.63 16.88
N ARG A 38 -13.44 5.99 16.78
CA ARG A 38 -12.53 6.19 17.93
C ARG A 38 -12.53 4.98 18.88
N GLY A 39 -12.60 3.78 18.34
CA GLY A 39 -12.62 2.53 19.09
C GLY A 39 -13.96 2.17 19.76
N SER A 40 -14.99 3.02 19.68
CA SER A 40 -16.28 2.78 20.33
C SER A 40 -17.27 1.97 19.47
N GLY A 41 -16.98 1.75 18.19
CA GLY A 41 -17.81 1.01 17.26
C GLY A 41 -17.72 -0.50 17.46
N VAL A 42 -18.81 -1.19 17.22
CA VAL A 42 -18.86 -2.67 17.20
C VAL A 42 -19.26 -3.12 15.81
N LEU A 43 -18.40 -3.89 15.16
CA LEU A 43 -18.63 -4.45 13.83
C LEU A 43 -18.89 -5.95 13.93
N ASN A 44 -20.07 -6.38 13.55
CA ASN A 44 -20.45 -7.80 13.44
C ASN A 44 -20.68 -8.16 11.98
N ARG A 45 -20.20 -9.32 11.56
CA ARG A 45 -20.40 -9.86 10.22
C ARG A 45 -21.12 -11.21 10.32
N VAL A 46 -22.17 -11.39 9.54
CA VAL A 46 -22.94 -12.61 9.48
C VAL A 46 -23.12 -12.99 8.02
N PHE A 47 -22.92 -14.26 7.69
CA PHE A 47 -23.19 -14.76 6.36
C PHE A 47 -24.70 -14.67 6.07
N SER A 48 -25.05 -14.20 4.88
CA SER A 48 -26.43 -14.12 4.42
C SER A 48 -26.68 -15.11 3.28
N HIS A 49 -26.09 -14.89 2.12
CA HIS A 49 -26.25 -15.73 0.94
C HIS A 49 -25.11 -15.51 -0.06
N TYR A 50 -25.06 -16.33 -1.10
CA TYR A 50 -24.16 -16.13 -2.24
C TYR A 50 -24.85 -15.26 -3.29
N GLU A 51 -24.10 -14.34 -3.87
CA GLU A 51 -24.55 -13.46 -4.94
C GLU A 51 -23.61 -13.55 -6.16
N PRO A 52 -24.08 -13.18 -7.36
CA PRO A 52 -23.23 -13.00 -8.51
C PRO A 52 -22.09 -11.98 -8.25
N TYR A 53 -20.98 -12.13 -8.95
CA TYR A 53 -19.85 -11.23 -8.84
C TYR A 53 -20.23 -9.78 -9.21
N LYS A 54 -20.10 -8.85 -8.27
CA LYS A 54 -20.46 -7.42 -8.42
C LYS A 54 -19.38 -6.57 -9.08
N GLY A 55 -18.44 -7.13 -9.81
CA GLY A 55 -17.34 -6.43 -10.46
C GLY A 55 -16.22 -6.03 -9.50
N ALA A 56 -15.12 -5.46 -10.01
CA ALA A 56 -13.99 -5.00 -9.21
C ALA A 56 -14.40 -3.98 -8.15
N ILE A 57 -13.71 -3.98 -7.03
CA ILE A 57 -13.85 -2.97 -5.97
C ILE A 57 -12.73 -1.97 -6.21
N ASP A 58 -13.11 -0.80 -6.71
CA ASP A 58 -12.19 0.33 -6.81
C ASP A 58 -12.00 0.93 -5.41
N ALA A 59 -10.82 0.77 -4.87
CA ALA A 59 -10.45 1.31 -3.56
C ALA A 59 -10.07 2.80 -3.65
N GLY A 60 -10.04 3.40 -4.85
CA GLY A 60 -9.61 4.79 -5.05
C GLY A 60 -8.17 5.05 -4.57
N ARG A 61 -7.35 3.98 -4.54
CA ARG A 61 -5.96 4.04 -4.09
C ARG A 61 -5.10 4.86 -5.07
N LYS A 62 -4.11 5.55 -4.53
CA LYS A 62 -3.05 6.17 -5.32
C LYS A 62 -2.15 5.09 -5.92
N GLY A 63 -1.37 5.46 -6.95
CA GLY A 63 -0.37 4.57 -7.53
C GLY A 63 0.72 4.16 -6.55
N VAL A 64 1.61 3.30 -6.98
CA VAL A 64 2.73 2.80 -6.16
C VAL A 64 4.10 3.16 -6.73
N LEU A 65 5.08 3.22 -5.85
CA LEU A 65 6.49 3.32 -6.20
C LEU A 65 7.05 1.91 -6.31
N VAL A 66 7.52 1.54 -7.50
CA VAL A 66 8.00 0.18 -7.80
C VAL A 66 9.50 0.21 -8.05
N SER A 67 10.26 -0.67 -7.37
CA SER A 67 11.70 -0.80 -7.63
C SER A 67 11.96 -1.31 -9.04
N ASN A 68 12.85 -0.66 -9.76
CA ASN A 68 13.27 -1.07 -11.11
C ASN A 68 14.54 -1.93 -11.14
N SER A 69 15.13 -2.24 -9.98
CA SER A 69 16.41 -2.94 -9.87
C SER A 69 16.51 -3.74 -8.56
N ASP A 70 17.45 -4.69 -8.53
CA ASP A 70 17.77 -5.54 -7.38
C ASP A 70 18.92 -4.98 -6.58
N GLY A 71 18.86 -5.02 -5.24
CA GLY A 71 19.94 -4.62 -4.35
C GLY A 71 19.45 -4.08 -3.00
N GLU A 72 20.31 -3.32 -2.34
CA GLU A 72 19.99 -2.68 -1.05
C GLU A 72 19.64 -1.20 -1.25
N THR A 73 18.61 -0.74 -0.56
CA THR A 73 18.16 0.64 -0.61
C THR A 73 19.20 1.58 -0.01
N ALA A 74 19.48 2.68 -0.69
CA ALA A 74 20.34 3.74 -0.18
C ALA A 74 19.50 4.84 0.50
N ALA A 75 19.92 5.28 1.69
CA ALA A 75 19.22 6.33 2.43
C ALA A 75 19.04 7.61 1.60
N TYR A 76 20.06 8.01 0.85
CA TYR A 76 19.99 9.18 -0.04
C TYR A 76 18.95 9.02 -1.16
N ALA A 77 18.83 7.81 -1.74
CA ALA A 77 17.82 7.55 -2.76
C ALA A 77 16.42 7.64 -2.19
N LEU A 78 16.19 7.02 -1.02
CA LEU A 78 14.89 7.05 -0.36
C LEU A 78 14.49 8.46 0.03
N TRP A 79 15.42 9.27 0.54
CA TRP A 79 15.15 10.67 0.86
C TRP A 79 14.64 11.46 -0.34
N ASN A 80 15.24 11.28 -1.52
CA ASN A 80 14.75 11.91 -2.74
C ASN A 80 13.39 11.36 -3.19
N LEU A 81 13.06 10.11 -2.83
CA LEU A 81 11.79 9.48 -3.18
C LEU A 81 10.66 9.86 -2.20
N GLU A 82 10.96 10.33 -0.99
CA GLU A 82 9.97 10.83 -0.03
C GLU A 82 9.14 12.00 -0.58
N GLU A 83 9.71 12.82 -1.47
CA GLU A 83 8.95 13.87 -2.17
C GLU A 83 7.86 13.33 -3.09
N ARG A 84 7.97 12.06 -3.51
CA ARG A 84 7.04 11.40 -4.42
C ARG A 84 5.98 10.58 -3.71
N GLY A 85 6.18 10.29 -2.44
CA GLY A 85 5.21 9.49 -1.70
C GLY A 85 5.73 8.93 -0.38
N THR A 86 4.97 8.03 0.21
CA THR A 86 5.28 7.39 1.50
C THR A 86 5.99 6.07 1.29
N MET A 87 7.17 5.91 1.90
CA MET A 87 7.97 4.69 1.76
C MET A 87 7.45 3.55 2.64
N PHE A 88 7.57 2.31 2.12
CA PHE A 88 7.30 1.06 2.86
C PHE A 88 8.59 0.37 3.30
N VAL A 89 9.74 0.81 2.79
CA VAL A 89 11.07 0.28 3.08
C VAL A 89 11.97 1.35 3.68
N GLY A 90 12.88 0.94 4.54
CA GLY A 90 13.93 1.79 5.10
C GLY A 90 15.26 1.66 4.36
N GLY A 91 16.27 2.43 4.78
CA GLY A 91 17.63 2.33 4.23
C GLY A 91 18.31 1.01 4.59
N GLY A 92 19.09 0.45 3.68
CA GLY A 92 19.80 -0.82 3.86
C GLY A 92 18.91 -2.08 3.73
N GLU A 93 17.67 -1.94 3.26
CA GLU A 93 16.79 -3.08 3.03
C GLU A 93 16.97 -3.65 1.63
N LYS A 94 16.94 -4.99 1.54
CA LYS A 94 16.99 -5.69 0.26
C LYS A 94 15.68 -5.53 -0.49
N THR A 95 15.77 -5.05 -1.71
CA THR A 95 14.68 -4.91 -2.66
C THR A 95 15.02 -5.61 -3.97
N TYR A 96 14.03 -5.87 -4.78
CA TYR A 96 14.18 -6.48 -6.09
C TYR A 96 13.28 -5.80 -7.12
N GLN A 97 13.57 -5.99 -8.38
CA GLN A 97 12.79 -5.44 -9.49
C GLN A 97 11.32 -5.89 -9.40
N GLY A 98 10.41 -4.94 -9.47
CA GLY A 98 8.96 -5.19 -9.36
C GLY A 98 8.44 -5.20 -7.92
N MET A 99 9.30 -5.08 -6.91
CA MET A 99 8.88 -4.90 -5.51
C MET A 99 8.28 -3.51 -5.32
N ILE A 100 7.13 -3.43 -4.66
CA ILE A 100 6.49 -2.16 -4.28
C ILE A 100 7.17 -1.65 -3.01
N ILE A 101 7.76 -0.48 -3.10
CA ILE A 101 8.57 0.11 -2.03
C ILE A 101 7.94 1.34 -1.39
N GLY A 102 6.81 1.80 -1.91
CA GLY A 102 6.08 2.96 -1.38
C GLY A 102 4.77 3.21 -2.10
N GLU A 103 3.96 4.11 -1.52
CA GLU A 103 2.76 4.67 -2.11
C GLU A 103 3.12 5.96 -2.85
N ASN A 104 2.73 6.09 -4.11
CA ASN A 104 2.93 7.32 -4.86
C ASN A 104 1.93 8.40 -4.41
N SER A 105 2.32 9.67 -4.44
CA SER A 105 1.41 10.80 -4.22
C SER A 105 0.43 11.03 -5.38
N ARG A 106 0.72 10.47 -6.57
CA ARG A 106 -0.10 10.52 -7.79
C ARG A 106 -0.85 9.21 -8.00
N ALA A 107 -1.83 9.22 -8.89
CA ALA A 107 -2.64 8.04 -9.21
C ALA A 107 -1.86 6.96 -9.98
N ASP A 108 -0.85 7.34 -10.76
CA ASP A 108 -0.11 6.41 -11.60
C ASP A 108 1.04 5.72 -10.84
N ASP A 109 1.34 4.49 -11.22
CA ASP A 109 2.53 3.77 -10.76
C ASP A 109 3.80 4.39 -11.33
N LEU A 110 4.85 4.39 -10.52
CA LEU A 110 6.14 4.95 -10.90
C LEU A 110 7.27 3.95 -10.63
N ASP A 111 7.98 3.56 -11.69
CA ASP A 111 9.22 2.80 -11.57
C ASP A 111 10.36 3.70 -11.10
N VAL A 112 10.99 3.35 -9.98
CA VAL A 112 12.03 4.16 -9.33
C VAL A 112 13.27 3.32 -8.99
N ASN A 113 14.42 3.98 -8.82
CA ASN A 113 15.64 3.33 -8.37
C ASN A 113 15.92 3.69 -6.89
N PRO A 114 15.70 2.78 -5.93
CA PRO A 114 15.95 3.03 -4.52
C PRO A 114 17.40 2.85 -4.10
N MET A 115 18.32 2.54 -5.02
CA MET A 115 19.73 2.22 -4.73
C MET A 115 20.68 3.31 -5.18
N LYS A 116 20.19 4.39 -5.83
CA LYS A 116 21.03 5.45 -6.36
C LYS A 116 21.77 6.18 -5.23
N ALA A 117 23.02 5.83 -5.01
CA ALA A 117 23.86 6.50 -4.04
C ALA A 117 24.13 7.97 -4.45
N LYS A 118 24.42 8.82 -3.48
CA LYS A 118 24.91 10.17 -3.72
C LYS A 118 26.22 10.09 -4.52
N GLN A 119 26.27 10.69 -5.69
CA GLN A 119 27.54 10.85 -6.39
C GLN A 119 28.40 11.83 -5.59
N LEU A 120 29.60 11.41 -5.22
CA LEU A 120 30.59 12.28 -4.57
C LEU A 120 30.99 13.39 -5.55
N THR A 121 30.37 14.56 -5.39
CA THR A 121 30.77 15.77 -6.12
C THR A 121 31.65 16.60 -5.20
N ASN A 122 32.94 16.65 -5.51
CA ASN A 122 34.01 17.49 -4.90
C ASN A 122 34.45 17.16 -3.46
N VAL A 123 35.74 16.86 -3.34
CA VAL A 123 36.48 16.60 -2.10
C VAL A 123 36.39 17.76 -1.06
N ARG A 124 36.05 18.96 -1.47
CA ARG A 124 35.92 20.14 -0.58
C ARG A 124 34.57 20.23 0.17
N ALA A 125 33.56 19.45 -0.21
CA ALA A 125 32.25 19.42 0.43
C ALA A 125 32.08 18.24 1.39
N SER A 126 33.06 17.36 1.55
CA SER A 126 32.98 16.15 2.37
C SER A 126 32.86 16.44 3.89
N GLY A 127 33.03 17.65 4.35
CA GLY A 127 32.88 18.03 5.76
C GLY A 127 31.45 18.40 6.20
N LYS A 128 30.48 18.38 5.30
CA LYS A 128 29.06 18.69 5.58
C LYS A 128 28.10 17.63 5.07
N ASP A 129 28.44 16.36 5.18
CA ASP A 129 27.45 15.29 4.99
C ASP A 129 26.56 15.24 6.24
N GLU A 130 25.52 16.07 6.25
CA GLU A 130 24.43 15.91 7.22
C GLU A 130 23.83 14.53 7.03
N ALA A 131 23.75 13.76 8.11
CA ALA A 131 23.10 12.45 8.11
C ALA A 131 21.66 12.62 7.63
N VAL A 132 21.34 12.00 6.50
CA VAL A 132 20.00 12.05 5.92
C VAL A 132 19.02 11.44 6.93
N ARG A 133 18.08 12.23 7.43
CA ARG A 133 16.98 11.76 8.26
C ARG A 133 15.84 11.30 7.35
N LEU A 134 15.58 9.99 7.33
CA LEU A 134 14.42 9.43 6.65
C LEU A 134 13.20 9.45 7.57
N THR A 135 12.04 9.69 6.97
CA THR A 135 10.76 9.44 7.63
C THR A 135 10.63 7.93 7.90
N PRO A 136 10.16 7.50 9.09
CA PRO A 136 9.96 6.08 9.35
C PRO A 136 9.05 5.45 8.30
N PRO A 137 9.43 4.29 7.72
CA PRO A 137 8.64 3.65 6.69
C PRO A 137 7.31 3.13 7.25
N ARG A 138 6.25 3.26 6.46
CA ARG A 138 4.94 2.68 6.78
C ARG A 138 5.01 1.17 6.66
N ARG A 139 4.98 0.46 7.78
CA ARG A 139 4.91 -1.01 7.81
C ARG A 139 3.46 -1.45 7.81
N MET A 140 3.15 -2.43 6.99
CA MET A 140 1.80 -3.00 6.89
C MET A 140 1.71 -4.34 7.59
N THR A 141 0.61 -4.57 8.31
CA THR A 141 0.22 -5.92 8.73
C THR A 141 -0.24 -6.73 7.52
N LEU A 142 -0.37 -8.05 7.66
CA LEU A 142 -0.86 -8.90 6.57
C LEU A 142 -2.27 -8.47 6.10
N GLU A 143 -3.17 -8.17 7.03
CA GLU A 143 -4.52 -7.69 6.71
C GLU A 143 -4.48 -6.38 5.92
N GLN A 144 -3.67 -5.41 6.37
CA GLN A 144 -3.48 -4.15 5.66
C GLN A 144 -2.88 -4.36 4.26
N ALA A 145 -1.90 -5.25 4.12
CA ALA A 145 -1.29 -5.57 2.84
C ALA A 145 -2.31 -6.18 1.86
N ILE A 146 -3.13 -7.14 2.31
CA ILE A 146 -4.19 -7.75 1.50
C ILE A 146 -5.27 -6.72 1.10
N ALA A 147 -5.62 -5.81 2.01
CA ALA A 147 -6.58 -4.74 1.71
C ALA A 147 -6.02 -3.68 0.74
N TYR A 148 -4.69 -3.51 0.73
CA TYR A 148 -4.01 -2.47 -0.02
C TYR A 148 -3.79 -2.83 -1.50
N ILE A 149 -3.50 -4.10 -1.83
CA ILE A 149 -3.12 -4.52 -3.18
C ILE A 149 -4.26 -4.43 -4.19
N GLU A 150 -3.90 -4.18 -5.45
CA GLU A 150 -4.76 -4.24 -6.62
C GLU A 150 -4.62 -5.55 -7.39
N GLU A 151 -5.41 -5.74 -8.46
CA GLU A 151 -5.50 -7.00 -9.20
C GLU A 151 -4.17 -7.43 -9.86
N ASP A 152 -3.31 -6.47 -10.21
CA ASP A 152 -1.99 -6.73 -10.81
C ASP A 152 -0.86 -6.87 -9.77
N GLU A 153 -1.21 -6.95 -8.49
CA GLU A 153 -0.27 -6.98 -7.37
C GLU A 153 -0.42 -8.24 -6.52
N LEU A 154 0.64 -8.58 -5.83
CA LEU A 154 0.71 -9.75 -4.96
C LEU A 154 1.33 -9.40 -3.62
N VAL A 155 0.87 -10.06 -2.57
CA VAL A 155 1.51 -10.06 -1.24
C VAL A 155 2.45 -11.25 -1.14
N GLU A 156 3.72 -11.00 -0.87
CA GLU A 156 4.73 -12.01 -0.58
C GLU A 156 4.90 -12.11 0.93
N VAL A 157 4.59 -13.27 1.49
CA VAL A 157 4.69 -13.53 2.93
C VAL A 157 5.83 -14.50 3.21
N THR A 158 6.75 -14.07 4.05
CA THR A 158 7.86 -14.89 4.55
C THR A 158 7.81 -14.94 6.08
N PRO A 159 8.51 -15.86 6.75
CA PRO A 159 8.55 -15.88 8.21
C PRO A 159 9.04 -14.59 8.88
N LYS A 160 9.78 -13.75 8.14
CA LYS A 160 10.40 -12.53 8.66
C LYS A 160 9.85 -11.24 8.09
N SER A 161 9.12 -11.28 6.95
CA SER A 161 8.71 -10.06 6.26
C SER A 161 7.45 -10.26 5.42
N ILE A 162 6.68 -9.18 5.30
CA ILE A 162 5.57 -9.04 4.36
C ILE A 162 6.02 -8.01 3.32
N ARG A 163 5.96 -8.38 2.05
CA ARG A 163 6.34 -7.51 0.93
C ARG A 163 5.20 -7.44 -0.07
N LEU A 164 5.11 -6.32 -0.76
CA LEU A 164 4.18 -6.13 -1.87
C LEU A 164 4.99 -6.15 -3.17
N ARG A 165 4.45 -6.73 -4.22
CA ARG A 165 5.10 -6.73 -5.53
C ARG A 165 4.10 -6.72 -6.67
N LYS A 166 4.52 -6.26 -7.82
CA LYS A 166 3.75 -6.43 -9.05
C LYS A 166 3.75 -7.90 -9.49
N GLN A 167 2.66 -8.36 -10.07
CA GLN A 167 2.56 -9.70 -10.65
C GLN A 167 3.61 -9.90 -11.76
N VAL A 168 3.76 -8.90 -12.63
CA VAL A 168 4.80 -8.84 -13.66
C VAL A 168 5.94 -7.98 -13.16
N LEU A 169 7.09 -8.59 -12.82
CA LEU A 169 8.22 -7.88 -12.22
C LEU A 169 8.91 -6.91 -13.18
N ASN A 170 9.06 -7.32 -14.45
CA ASN A 170 9.76 -6.51 -15.45
C ASN A 170 8.88 -5.35 -15.95
N PRO A 171 9.34 -4.08 -15.82
CA PRO A 171 8.56 -2.91 -16.21
C PRO A 171 8.25 -2.86 -17.71
N SER A 172 9.11 -3.39 -18.57
CA SER A 172 8.88 -3.42 -20.02
C SER A 172 7.70 -4.32 -20.41
N PHE A 173 7.51 -5.43 -19.69
CA PHE A 173 6.36 -6.32 -19.91
C PHE A 173 5.08 -5.78 -19.31
N ARG A 174 5.12 -5.07 -18.17
CA ARG A 174 3.95 -4.38 -17.61
C ARG A 174 3.37 -3.38 -18.61
N LYS A 175 4.21 -2.54 -19.23
CA LYS A 175 3.80 -1.54 -20.23
C LYS A 175 3.21 -2.15 -21.51
N ARG A 176 3.57 -3.38 -21.87
CA ARG A 176 2.99 -4.07 -23.02
C ARG A 176 1.58 -4.58 -22.71
N ARG A 177 1.38 -5.16 -21.54
CA ARG A 177 0.08 -5.71 -21.11
C ARG A 177 -1.02 -4.64 -21.08
N VAL A 178 -0.71 -3.44 -20.55
CA VAL A 178 -1.63 -2.29 -20.52
C VAL A 178 -2.04 -1.79 -21.92
N LYS A 179 -1.26 -2.11 -22.98
CA LYS A 179 -1.60 -1.71 -24.36
C LYS A 179 -2.43 -2.76 -25.11
N GLU A 180 -2.53 -3.97 -24.56
CA GLU A 180 -3.26 -5.10 -25.16
C GLU A 180 -4.66 -5.28 -24.52
N GLU A 181 -4.94 -4.62 -23.40
CA GLU A 181 -6.26 -4.49 -22.76
C GLU A 181 -6.96 -3.20 -23.22
#